data_2753f9110118d3e0cc16f5561ff501cf
#
_entry.id   2753f9110118d3e0cc16f5561ff501cf
#
_cell.length_a   1.000
_cell.length_b   1.000
_cell.length_c   1.000
_cell.angle_alpha   90.00
_cell.angle_beta   90.00
_cell.angle_gamma   90.00
#
_symmetry.space_group_name_H-M   'P 1'
#
loop_
_entity.id
_entity.type
_entity.pdbx_description
1 polymer ?
#
loop_
_entity_poly.entity_id
_entity_poly.type
_entity_poly.pdbx_seq_one_letter_code
_entity_poly.pdbx_strand_id
1 'polypeptide(L)'
;APIGFVTGRLVVQGSNVSISIPQGKQAVTIGREDPVSGIFPDIDTDQHGGQDAGVGRRHAQLIVQSNQVYIEDLNSVNGTVVNKQRLQPQQPQLLNDGDEIRLGKMILIYHAS
;
A
#
# COMPACT_ATOMS: atom_id res chain seq x y z
N ALA A 1 23.89 -3.86 8.90
CA ALA A 1 22.65 -4.08 8.17
C ALA A 1 22.78 -3.54 6.75
N PRO A 2 22.12 -4.15 5.77
CA PRO A 2 22.13 -3.62 4.44
C PRO A 2 21.57 -2.21 4.40
N ILE A 3 22.27 -1.33 3.70
CA ILE A 3 21.85 0.05 3.56
C ILE A 3 20.64 0.09 2.62
N GLY A 4 19.65 0.88 2.99
CA GLY A 4 18.47 1.09 2.15
C GLY A 4 17.37 0.06 2.30
N PHE A 5 17.51 -0.90 3.21
CA PHE A 5 16.42 -1.83 3.50
C PHE A 5 15.57 -1.28 4.62
N VAL A 6 14.28 -1.15 4.32
CA VAL A 6 13.27 -0.81 5.32
C VAL A 6 12.39 -2.03 5.46
N THR A 7 12.29 -2.53 6.69
CA THR A 7 11.33 -3.57 7.01
C THR A 7 10.05 -2.90 7.45
N GLY A 8 8.92 -3.47 7.07
CA GLY A 8 7.66 -2.92 7.46
C GLY A 8 6.54 -3.88 7.09
N ARG A 9 5.37 -3.59 7.59
CA ARG A 9 4.20 -4.41 7.31
C ARG A 9 2.95 -3.56 7.31
N LEU A 10 1.94 -4.06 6.62
CA LEU A 10 0.60 -3.49 6.62
C LEU A 10 -0.33 -4.47 7.31
N VAL A 11 -1.09 -4.01 8.29
CA VAL A 11 -2.06 -4.83 8.99
C VAL A 11 -3.45 -4.47 8.51
N VAL A 12 -4.17 -5.44 7.97
CA VAL A 12 -5.54 -5.23 7.50
C VAL A 12 -6.46 -5.11 8.72
N GLN A 13 -7.10 -3.96 8.85
CA GLN A 13 -8.01 -3.72 9.97
C GLN A 13 -9.24 -4.62 9.85
N GLY A 14 -9.63 -5.21 10.96
CA GLY A 14 -10.76 -6.13 11.03
C GLY A 14 -10.34 -7.58 11.06
N SER A 15 -9.50 -8.01 10.13
CA SER A 15 -8.99 -9.38 10.11
C SER A 15 -7.68 -9.54 10.87
N ASN A 16 -6.97 -8.44 11.11
CA ASN A 16 -5.64 -8.41 11.73
C ASN A 16 -4.59 -9.21 10.96
N VAL A 17 -4.83 -9.42 9.67
CA VAL A 17 -3.84 -10.08 8.83
C VAL A 17 -2.69 -9.11 8.56
N SER A 18 -1.47 -9.59 8.75
CA SER A 18 -0.26 -8.81 8.52
C SER A 18 0.32 -9.15 7.16
N ILE A 19 0.58 -8.12 6.36
CA ILE A 19 1.18 -8.25 5.04
C ILE A 19 2.57 -7.64 5.11
N SER A 20 3.60 -8.47 4.92
CA SER A 20 4.98 -7.97 4.91
C SER A 20 5.26 -7.17 3.64
N ILE A 21 5.91 -6.03 3.80
CA ILE A 21 6.35 -5.24 2.66
C ILE A 21 7.59 -5.90 2.07
N PRO A 22 7.58 -6.24 0.76
CA PRO A 22 8.76 -6.86 0.14
C PRO A 22 10.00 -6.00 0.30
N GLN A 23 11.10 -6.63 0.72
CA GLN A 23 12.37 -5.94 0.87
C GLN A 23 13.13 -5.93 -0.45
N GLY A 24 14.01 -4.94 -0.59
CA GLY A 24 14.89 -4.85 -1.75
C GLY A 24 14.27 -4.21 -2.97
N LYS A 25 13.03 -3.73 -2.87
CA LYS A 25 12.36 -3.01 -3.95
C LYS A 25 12.22 -1.55 -3.59
N GLN A 26 12.51 -0.69 -4.55
CA GLN A 26 12.30 0.75 -4.35
C GLN A 26 10.83 1.13 -4.51
N ALA A 27 10.08 0.39 -5.30
CA ALA A 27 8.66 0.62 -5.51
C ALA A 27 7.91 -0.68 -5.31
N VAL A 28 6.88 -0.65 -4.47
CA VAL A 28 6.04 -1.80 -4.14
C VAL A 28 4.61 -1.43 -4.51
N THR A 29 4.07 -2.10 -5.52
CA THR A 29 2.70 -1.81 -5.98
C THR A 29 1.67 -2.50 -5.11
N ILE A 30 0.57 -1.81 -4.86
CA ILE A 30 -0.56 -2.32 -4.08
C ILE A 30 -1.80 -2.27 -4.97
N GLY A 31 -2.50 -3.39 -5.07
CA GLY A 31 -3.70 -3.43 -5.87
C GLY A 31 -4.36 -4.79 -5.82
N ARG A 32 -4.92 -5.20 -6.95
CA ARG A 32 -5.58 -6.49 -7.10
C ARG A 32 -5.03 -7.21 -8.32
N GLU A 33 -4.69 -8.48 -8.16
CA GLU A 33 -4.23 -9.29 -9.27
C GLU A 33 -5.30 -9.39 -10.35
N ASP A 34 -4.89 -9.20 -11.60
CA ASP A 34 -5.76 -9.40 -12.76
C ASP A 34 -4.93 -10.10 -13.85
N PRO A 35 -4.90 -11.44 -13.83
CA PRO A 35 -4.11 -12.20 -14.79
C PRO A 35 -4.52 -11.98 -16.24
N VAL A 36 -5.81 -11.71 -16.50
CA VAL A 36 -6.30 -11.48 -17.85
C VAL A 36 -5.64 -10.25 -18.47
N SER A 37 -5.45 -9.21 -17.66
CA SER A 37 -4.80 -7.96 -18.09
C SER A 37 -3.29 -7.97 -17.82
N GLY A 38 -2.75 -9.04 -17.27
CA GLY A 38 -1.33 -9.12 -16.96
C GLY A 38 -0.91 -8.25 -15.80
N ILE A 39 -1.79 -8.00 -14.85
CA ILE A 39 -1.51 -7.13 -13.70
C ILE A 39 -1.24 -8.00 -12.47
N PHE A 40 -0.04 -7.85 -11.90
CA PHE A 40 0.42 -8.62 -10.75
C PHE A 40 1.06 -7.66 -9.74
N PRO A 41 0.26 -7.03 -8.86
CA PRO A 41 0.83 -6.11 -7.87
C PRO A 41 1.70 -6.87 -6.86
N ASP A 42 2.68 -6.17 -6.31
CA ASP A 42 3.55 -6.76 -5.28
C ASP A 42 2.77 -7.12 -4.02
N ILE A 43 1.78 -6.30 -3.68
CA ILE A 43 0.85 -6.59 -2.59
C ILE A 43 -0.53 -6.73 -3.21
N ASP A 44 -1.05 -7.96 -3.19
CA ASP A 44 -2.35 -8.29 -3.76
C ASP A 44 -3.40 -8.29 -2.66
N THR A 45 -4.31 -7.32 -2.71
CA THR A 45 -5.38 -7.19 -1.72
C THR A 45 -6.58 -8.08 -2.02
N ASP A 46 -6.59 -8.77 -3.15
CA ASP A 46 -7.74 -9.59 -3.55
C ASP A 46 -8.04 -10.67 -2.52
N GLN A 47 -7.00 -11.23 -1.91
CA GLN A 47 -7.14 -12.23 -0.86
C GLN A 47 -7.67 -11.66 0.46
N HIS A 48 -7.79 -10.35 0.55
CA HIS A 48 -8.19 -9.65 1.78
C HIS A 48 -9.45 -8.82 1.57
N GLY A 49 -10.22 -9.12 0.54
CA GLY A 49 -11.48 -8.41 0.26
C GLY A 49 -11.29 -7.12 -0.52
N GLY A 50 -10.18 -6.95 -1.22
CA GLY A 50 -9.89 -5.72 -1.95
C GLY A 50 -10.93 -5.34 -2.99
N GLN A 51 -11.48 -6.32 -3.71
CA GLN A 51 -12.48 -6.04 -4.73
C GLN A 51 -13.74 -5.44 -4.13
N ASP A 52 -14.27 -6.05 -3.07
CA ASP A 52 -15.47 -5.55 -2.41
C ASP A 52 -15.23 -4.20 -1.73
N ALA A 53 -14.01 -3.95 -1.30
CA ALA A 53 -13.63 -2.68 -0.67
C ALA A 53 -13.36 -1.57 -1.68
N GLY A 54 -13.35 -1.89 -2.97
CA GLY A 54 -13.12 -0.89 -4.01
C GLY A 54 -11.65 -0.58 -4.26
N VAL A 55 -10.75 -1.50 -3.92
CA VAL A 55 -9.32 -1.35 -4.24
C VAL A 55 -9.14 -1.57 -5.73
N GLY A 56 -8.44 -0.66 -6.39
CA GLY A 56 -8.15 -0.76 -7.82
C GLY A 56 -7.07 -1.79 -8.11
N ARG A 57 -6.98 -2.22 -9.39
CA ARG A 57 -5.96 -3.18 -9.81
C ARG A 57 -4.55 -2.62 -9.60
N ARG A 58 -4.36 -1.34 -9.91
CA ARG A 58 -3.14 -0.58 -9.59
C ARG A 58 -3.58 0.64 -8.78
N HIS A 59 -3.70 0.46 -7.47
CA HIS A 59 -4.31 1.49 -6.63
C HIS A 59 -3.30 2.49 -6.11
N ALA A 60 -2.21 1.99 -5.55
CA ALA A 60 -1.18 2.80 -4.92
C ALA A 60 0.16 2.10 -5.02
N GLN A 61 1.23 2.82 -4.68
CA GLN A 61 2.54 2.18 -4.53
C GLN A 61 3.25 2.76 -3.32
N LEU A 62 4.06 1.92 -2.70
CA LEU A 62 4.98 2.36 -1.67
C LEU A 62 6.31 2.64 -2.34
N ILE A 63 6.95 3.73 -1.93
CA ILE A 63 8.27 4.09 -2.42
C ILE A 63 9.22 4.07 -1.24
N VAL A 64 10.30 3.30 -1.36
CA VAL A 64 11.32 3.20 -0.32
C VAL A 64 12.51 4.05 -0.75
N GLN A 65 12.80 5.07 0.03
CA GLN A 65 13.87 6.03 -0.29
C GLN A 65 14.48 6.54 0.99
N SER A 66 15.82 6.50 1.09
CA SER A 66 16.56 7.04 2.24
C SER A 66 16.07 6.48 3.58
N ASN A 67 15.82 5.18 3.63
CA ASN A 67 15.31 4.47 4.81
C ASN A 67 13.93 4.94 5.27
N GLN A 68 13.18 5.57 4.36
CA GLN A 68 11.82 6.01 4.62
C GLN A 68 10.89 5.41 3.60
N VAL A 69 9.62 5.26 3.99
CA VAL A 69 8.58 4.71 3.12
C VAL A 69 7.57 5.81 2.85
N TYR A 70 7.29 6.02 1.57
CA TYR A 70 6.26 6.95 1.11
C TYR A 70 5.16 6.14 0.44
N ILE A 71 3.96 6.70 0.41
CA ILE A 71 2.84 6.14 -0.34
C ILE A 71 2.37 7.14 -1.38
N GLU A 72 2.03 6.62 -2.57
CA GLU A 72 1.59 7.43 -3.69
C GLU A 72 0.34 6.80 -4.29
N ASP A 73 -0.69 7.61 -4.51
CA ASP A 73 -1.89 7.16 -5.22
C ASP A 73 -1.61 7.08 -6.72
N LEU A 74 -1.95 5.97 -7.34
CA LEU A 74 -1.73 5.74 -8.77
C LEU A 74 -2.97 6.10 -9.58
N ASN A 75 -3.56 7.25 -9.27
CA ASN A 75 -4.75 7.74 -9.96
C ASN A 75 -5.93 6.79 -9.81
N SER A 76 -6.12 6.28 -8.60
CA SER A 76 -7.17 5.31 -8.30
C SER A 76 -8.56 5.95 -8.39
N VAL A 77 -9.56 5.11 -8.69
CA VAL A 77 -10.95 5.57 -8.77
C VAL A 77 -11.47 5.98 -7.41
N ASN A 78 -11.20 5.18 -6.38
CA ASN A 78 -11.79 5.40 -5.06
C ASN A 78 -10.87 6.14 -4.10
N GLY A 79 -9.63 6.44 -4.51
CA GLY A 79 -8.72 7.27 -3.75
C GLY A 79 -7.91 6.53 -2.72
N THR A 80 -6.82 7.17 -2.31
CA THR A 80 -5.95 6.75 -1.22
C THR A 80 -5.98 7.83 -0.15
N VAL A 81 -6.21 7.42 1.10
CA VAL A 81 -6.34 8.34 2.24
C VAL A 81 -5.31 7.92 3.29
N VAL A 82 -4.57 8.88 3.81
CA VAL A 82 -3.62 8.65 4.91
C VAL A 82 -4.05 9.53 6.08
N ASN A 83 -4.35 8.91 7.21
CA ASN A 83 -4.78 9.61 8.43
C ASN A 83 -5.90 10.62 8.13
N LYS A 84 -6.92 10.17 7.38
CA LYS A 84 -8.10 10.97 7.01
C LYS A 84 -7.83 12.08 6.01
N GLN A 85 -6.64 12.13 5.42
CA GLN A 85 -6.31 13.09 4.36
C GLN A 85 -6.20 12.36 3.04
N ARG A 86 -7.02 12.74 2.07
CA ARG A 86 -6.96 12.16 0.73
C ARG A 86 -5.72 12.67 0.01
N LEU A 87 -4.95 11.74 -0.57
CA LEU A 87 -3.76 12.10 -1.32
C LEU A 87 -4.10 12.64 -2.69
N GLN A 88 -3.32 13.59 -3.15
CA GLN A 88 -3.34 13.96 -4.56
C GLN A 88 -2.67 12.85 -5.37
N PRO A 89 -3.23 12.47 -6.54
CA PRO A 89 -2.61 11.42 -7.33
C PRO A 89 -1.18 11.76 -7.70
N GLN A 90 -0.31 10.75 -7.61
CA GLN A 90 1.08 10.83 -8.03
C GLN A 90 1.92 11.82 -7.21
N GLN A 91 1.48 12.12 -5.98
CA GLN A 91 2.26 12.91 -5.04
C GLN A 91 2.58 12.06 -3.81
N PRO A 92 3.85 11.67 -3.62
CA PRO A 92 4.23 10.81 -2.51
C PRO A 92 4.00 11.47 -1.16
N GLN A 93 3.52 10.68 -0.21
CA GLN A 93 3.28 11.10 1.16
C GLN A 93 4.11 10.20 2.09
N LEU A 94 4.91 10.82 2.96
CA LEU A 94 5.69 10.07 3.94
C LEU A 94 4.78 9.29 4.88
N LEU A 95 5.13 8.02 5.12
CA LEU A 95 4.46 7.17 6.09
C LEU A 95 5.27 7.11 7.38
N ASN A 96 4.58 7.25 8.49
CA ASN A 96 5.15 7.05 9.82
C ASN A 96 4.52 5.83 10.46
N ASP A 97 5.24 5.20 11.39
CA ASP A 97 4.74 4.05 12.11
C ASP A 97 3.38 4.34 12.73
N GLY A 98 2.42 3.45 12.51
CA GLY A 98 1.07 3.60 13.02
C GLY A 98 0.11 4.35 12.10
N ASP A 99 0.57 4.85 10.96
CA ASP A 99 -0.31 5.58 10.06
C ASP A 99 -1.42 4.69 9.50
N GLU A 100 -2.62 5.27 9.43
CA GLU A 100 -3.77 4.61 8.85
C GLU A 100 -3.86 4.93 7.36
N ILE A 101 -3.90 3.88 6.55
CA ILE A 101 -4.02 3.99 5.10
C ILE A 101 -5.38 3.42 4.72
N ARG A 102 -6.13 4.16 3.91
CA ARG A 102 -7.39 3.66 3.36
C ARG A 102 -7.31 3.64 1.85
N LEU A 103 -7.56 2.46 1.29
CA LEU A 103 -7.63 2.23 -0.16
C LEU A 103 -9.07 1.85 -0.47
N GLY A 104 -9.83 2.78 -1.07
CA GLY A 104 -11.28 2.58 -1.15
C GLY A 104 -11.85 2.50 0.26
N LYS A 105 -12.43 1.35 0.62
CA LYS A 105 -12.96 1.11 1.96
C LYS A 105 -12.04 0.24 2.82
N MET A 106 -10.95 -0.27 2.25
CA MET A 106 -10.01 -1.11 2.99
C MET A 106 -9.09 -0.25 3.84
N ILE A 107 -9.00 -0.58 5.11
CA ILE A 107 -8.13 0.14 6.05
C ILE A 107 -6.94 -0.73 6.40
N LEU A 108 -5.76 -0.17 6.26
CA LEU A 108 -4.50 -0.80 6.57
C LEU A 108 -3.74 0.09 7.55
N ILE A 109 -3.08 -0.52 8.51
CA ILE A 109 -2.20 0.22 9.42
C ILE A 109 -0.76 -0.11 9.07
N TYR A 110 0.03 0.93 8.82
CA TYR A 110 1.44 0.77 8.52
C TYR A 110 2.25 0.65 9.79
N HIS A 111 3.10 -0.37 9.85
CA HIS A 111 4.06 -0.54 10.93
C HIS A 111 5.45 -0.59 10.32
N ALA A 112 6.36 0.21 10.86
CA ALA A 112 7.71 0.32 10.32
C ALA A 112 8.59 -0.88 10.68
N SER A 113 8.15 -1.72 11.57
CA SER A 113 8.93 -2.89 11.97
C SER A 113 8.06 -4.07 12.39
#